data_5954f539260f0de6f2926a64ed2e30cb
#
_entry.id   5954f539260f0de6f2926a64ed2e30cb
#
_cell.length_a   1.000
_cell.length_b   1.000
_cell.length_c   1.000
_cell.angle_alpha   90.00
_cell.angle_beta   90.00
_cell.angle_gamma   90.00
#
_symmetry.space_group_name_H-M   'P 1'
#
loop_
_entity.id
_entity.type
_entity.pdbx_description
1 polymer ?
#
loop_
_entity_poly.entity_id
_entity_poly.type
_entity_poly.pdbx_seq_one_letter_code
_entity_poly.pdbx_strand_id
1 'polypeptide(L)'
;MNIMTILLMTILTTFLACNKSEEQMPTTTEILYTMPEESEAHEGTWLQWPHQYQYGVAYRNSLDPTWVSMTKALVTSEKVHIIAYNQIEKDRIISLLNTASVPLTNVDFKIYKTDDVWVRDNGPIYVKDKNNNLVIQDWGFNGWGNKIDDQTGLLIQFANCNLIPSKIATDQGKTIIDINSIMTNEGGSVVMDGNGTLMACKSSILNNNRNPGMTQAQAEAIFTKYLGQTNFIWLDGQAGLEVTDQHIDGFAIFGDQNTIVTMEQNDLLDYDVKQSDINKLYAAKKKDGTAYTFLKVPLTQNNVVTTNGTNLGYKGSYINYYIANNKVLVPNYNDPNDAVANGIIQTLYPTRTVVGIDVRNLYENGGMVHCVTQQQPL
;
A
#
# COMPACT_ATOMS: atom_id res chain seq x y z
N MET A 1 60.08 71.01 -20.82
CA MET A 1 60.55 69.65 -20.43
C MET A 1 59.63 69.18 -19.29
N ASN A 2 58.57 68.48 -19.60
CA ASN A 2 57.55 68.05 -18.64
C ASN A 2 57.79 66.56 -18.29
N ILE A 3 58.06 66.30 -17.02
CA ILE A 3 58.13 64.94 -16.49
C ILE A 3 56.81 64.52 -16.04
N MET A 4 56.27 63.50 -16.70
CA MET A 4 54.94 62.89 -16.42
C MET A 4 55.16 61.72 -15.44
N THR A 5 54.66 61.88 -14.20
CA THR A 5 54.71 60.89 -13.16
C THR A 5 53.55 59.92 -13.36
N ILE A 6 53.81 58.62 -13.64
CA ILE A 6 52.82 57.54 -13.74
C ILE A 6 52.59 57.00 -12.34
N LEU A 7 51.32 57.14 -11.86
CA LEU A 7 50.86 56.56 -10.60
C LEU A 7 50.33 55.13 -10.87
N LEU A 8 51.00 54.13 -10.36
CA LEU A 8 50.60 52.73 -10.48
C LEU A 8 49.59 52.40 -9.37
N MET A 9 48.32 52.18 -9.75
CA MET A 9 47.25 51.86 -8.84
C MET A 9 47.13 50.34 -8.78
N THR A 10 47.60 49.70 -7.70
CA THR A 10 47.48 48.26 -7.41
C THR A 10 46.04 48.03 -6.91
N ILE A 11 45.23 47.33 -7.68
CA ILE A 11 43.90 46.85 -7.27
C ILE A 11 44.07 45.54 -6.54
N LEU A 12 43.83 45.55 -5.21
CA LEU A 12 43.82 44.36 -4.35
C LEU A 12 42.41 43.77 -4.44
N THR A 13 42.20 42.72 -5.24
CA THR A 13 40.99 41.97 -5.28
C THR A 13 40.92 40.98 -4.12
N THR A 14 40.15 41.28 -3.09
CA THR A 14 39.82 40.36 -2.02
C THR A 14 38.77 39.39 -2.53
N PHE A 15 39.16 38.13 -2.73
CA PHE A 15 38.21 37.00 -2.90
C PHE A 15 37.53 36.74 -1.56
N LEU A 16 36.27 37.15 -1.41
CA LEU A 16 35.40 36.61 -0.38
C LEU A 16 35.03 35.17 -0.79
N ALA A 17 35.69 34.20 -0.18
CA ALA A 17 35.24 32.81 -0.21
C ALA A 17 33.94 32.74 0.59
N CYS A 18 32.81 32.61 -0.10
CA CYS A 18 31.53 32.29 0.50
C CYS A 18 31.61 30.81 0.93
N ASN A 19 31.99 30.55 2.17
CA ASN A 19 31.79 29.23 2.80
C ASN A 19 30.26 29.05 2.92
N LYS A 20 29.65 28.33 1.98
CA LYS A 20 28.38 27.66 2.27
C LYS A 20 28.68 26.65 3.36
N SER A 21 28.26 26.96 4.59
CA SER A 21 28.10 25.94 5.62
C SER A 21 27.13 24.91 5.02
N GLU A 22 27.62 23.70 4.70
CA GLU A 22 26.76 22.53 4.58
C GLU A 22 26.08 22.43 5.93
N GLU A 23 24.75 22.70 5.95
CA GLU A 23 23.91 22.34 7.08
C GLU A 23 24.02 20.83 7.21
N GLN A 24 24.83 20.39 8.16
CA GLN A 24 24.95 19.01 8.56
C GLN A 24 23.57 18.61 9.10
N MET A 25 22.81 17.86 8.30
CA MET A 25 21.53 17.29 8.76
C MET A 25 21.78 16.54 10.07
N PRO A 26 20.88 16.65 11.06
CA PRO A 26 21.06 15.97 12.34
C PRO A 26 21.23 14.47 12.07
N THR A 27 22.26 13.88 12.68
CA THR A 27 22.75 12.53 12.45
C THR A 27 21.76 11.41 12.84
N THR A 28 20.63 11.78 13.43
CA THR A 28 19.52 10.84 13.76
C THR A 28 18.17 11.52 13.61
N THR A 29 17.32 11.01 12.75
CA THR A 29 15.92 11.46 12.64
C THR A 29 15.13 11.00 13.87
N GLU A 30 14.43 11.90 14.54
CA GLU A 30 13.60 11.56 15.69
C GLU A 30 12.38 10.75 15.24
N ILE A 31 12.17 9.58 15.88
CA ILE A 31 10.94 8.77 15.68
C ILE A 31 9.82 9.40 16.52
N LEU A 32 8.76 9.86 15.87
CA LEU A 32 7.58 10.40 16.53
C LEU A 32 6.45 9.37 16.66
N TYR A 33 6.37 8.46 15.70
CA TYR A 33 5.32 7.45 15.60
C TYR A 33 5.89 6.11 15.20
N THR A 34 5.18 5.03 15.55
CA THR A 34 5.51 3.66 15.15
C THR A 34 4.27 3.03 14.54
N MET A 35 4.41 2.48 13.34
CA MET A 35 3.35 1.72 12.69
C MET A 35 3.31 0.30 13.24
N PRO A 36 2.16 -0.15 13.80
CA PRO A 36 1.96 -1.55 14.18
C PRO A 36 2.09 -2.47 12.95
N GLU A 37 2.67 -3.64 13.15
CA GLU A 37 2.77 -4.64 12.09
C GLU A 37 1.38 -5.23 11.80
N GLU A 38 1.12 -5.62 10.52
CA GLU A 38 -0.21 -6.03 10.09
C GLU A 38 -0.76 -7.26 10.83
N SER A 39 0.10 -8.16 11.31
CA SER A 39 -0.34 -9.34 12.06
C SER A 39 -0.64 -9.07 13.55
N GLU A 40 -0.42 -7.84 14.06
CA GLU A 40 -0.84 -7.46 15.42
C GLU A 40 -2.38 -7.52 15.54
N ALA A 41 -2.88 -7.45 16.78
CA ALA A 41 -4.32 -7.54 17.02
C ALA A 41 -5.07 -6.34 16.43
N HIS A 42 -6.11 -6.62 15.66
CA HIS A 42 -6.98 -5.63 15.03
C HIS A 42 -8.25 -5.35 15.86
N GLU A 43 -8.65 -4.08 15.90
CA GLU A 43 -10.02 -3.70 16.23
C GLU A 43 -10.95 -4.09 15.08
N GLY A 44 -10.50 -3.88 13.82
CA GLY A 44 -11.25 -4.24 12.63
C GLY A 44 -10.53 -3.96 11.33
N THR A 45 -11.22 -4.27 10.24
CA THR A 45 -10.79 -4.05 8.86
C THR A 45 -11.71 -3.07 8.14
N TRP A 46 -11.13 -2.09 7.45
CA TRP A 46 -11.84 -1.16 6.56
C TRP A 46 -11.94 -1.73 5.15
N LEU A 47 -13.15 -1.59 4.55
CA LEU A 47 -13.45 -1.92 3.15
C LEU A 47 -14.19 -0.74 2.52
N GLN A 48 -13.76 -0.27 1.34
CA GLN A 48 -14.54 0.60 0.46
C GLN A 48 -15.35 -0.29 -0.49
N TRP A 49 -16.69 -0.20 -0.44
CA TRP A 49 -17.53 -1.07 -1.26
C TRP A 49 -17.69 -0.50 -2.67
N PRO A 50 -17.60 -1.33 -3.75
CA PRO A 50 -17.80 -0.87 -5.11
C PRO A 50 -19.21 -0.31 -5.30
N HIS A 51 -19.33 0.78 -6.05
CA HIS A 51 -20.59 1.47 -6.28
C HIS A 51 -20.83 1.80 -7.76
N GLN A 52 -22.11 1.98 -8.12
CA GLN A 52 -22.50 2.18 -9.51
C GLN A 52 -22.02 3.48 -10.15
N TYR A 53 -21.67 4.48 -9.34
CA TYR A 53 -21.24 5.79 -9.84
C TYR A 53 -19.83 5.77 -10.40
N GLN A 54 -19.01 4.79 -9.96
CA GLN A 54 -17.69 4.52 -10.52
C GLN A 54 -17.75 3.44 -11.59
N TYR A 55 -18.34 2.30 -11.28
CA TYR A 55 -18.21 1.08 -12.09
C TYR A 55 -19.43 0.78 -12.99
N GLY A 56 -20.51 1.56 -12.88
CA GLY A 56 -21.80 1.19 -13.45
C GLY A 56 -22.42 -0.03 -12.74
N VAL A 57 -23.67 -0.30 -13.00
CA VAL A 57 -24.46 -1.33 -12.28
C VAL A 57 -23.93 -2.74 -12.55
N ALA A 58 -23.66 -3.06 -13.83
CA ALA A 58 -23.29 -4.43 -14.22
C ALA A 58 -21.93 -4.85 -13.63
N TYR A 59 -20.92 -3.99 -13.78
CA TYR A 59 -19.56 -4.30 -13.30
C TYR A 59 -19.47 -4.27 -11.78
N ARG A 60 -20.08 -3.27 -11.11
CA ARG A 60 -20.22 -3.28 -9.65
C ARG A 60 -20.79 -4.59 -9.13
N ASN A 61 -21.88 -5.10 -9.74
CA ASN A 61 -22.50 -6.35 -9.31
C ASN A 61 -21.57 -7.56 -9.50
N SER A 62 -20.67 -7.53 -10.46
CA SER A 62 -19.66 -8.59 -10.65
C SER A 62 -18.57 -8.57 -9.59
N LEU A 63 -18.33 -7.43 -8.93
CA LEU A 63 -17.37 -7.26 -7.84
C LEU A 63 -17.95 -7.64 -6.46
N ASP A 64 -19.27 -7.47 -6.26
CA ASP A 64 -19.94 -7.71 -4.97
C ASP A 64 -19.59 -9.06 -4.31
N PRO A 65 -19.52 -10.21 -5.04
CA PRO A 65 -19.18 -11.50 -4.43
C PRO A 65 -17.83 -11.52 -3.69
N THR A 66 -16.83 -10.79 -4.19
CA THR A 66 -15.52 -10.66 -3.56
C THR A 66 -15.66 -9.95 -2.20
N TRP A 67 -16.35 -8.80 -2.13
CA TRP A 67 -16.58 -8.06 -0.89
C TRP A 67 -17.46 -8.82 0.11
N VAL A 68 -18.48 -9.50 -0.37
CA VAL A 68 -19.32 -10.38 0.48
C VAL A 68 -18.47 -11.50 1.09
N SER A 69 -17.59 -12.14 0.31
CA SER A 69 -16.72 -13.21 0.79
C SER A 69 -15.71 -12.73 1.82
N MET A 70 -15.05 -11.58 1.58
CA MET A 70 -14.15 -10.96 2.56
C MET A 70 -14.89 -10.61 3.86
N THR A 71 -16.03 -9.93 3.76
CA THR A 71 -16.85 -9.57 4.92
C THR A 71 -17.25 -10.81 5.72
N LYS A 72 -17.73 -11.88 5.04
CA LYS A 72 -18.13 -13.15 5.67
C LYS A 72 -16.95 -13.81 6.43
N ALA A 73 -15.76 -13.74 5.89
CA ALA A 73 -14.57 -14.30 6.56
C ALA A 73 -14.17 -13.47 7.80
N LEU A 74 -14.17 -12.15 7.69
CA LEU A 74 -13.67 -11.23 8.71
C LEU A 74 -14.60 -11.08 9.91
N VAL A 75 -15.94 -11.01 9.73
CA VAL A 75 -16.90 -10.78 10.82
C VAL A 75 -16.88 -11.83 11.92
N THR A 76 -16.24 -12.97 11.68
CA THR A 76 -16.08 -14.06 12.67
C THR A 76 -14.95 -13.79 13.67
N SER A 77 -14.10 -12.81 13.44
CA SER A 77 -12.88 -12.57 14.23
C SER A 77 -12.60 -11.12 14.57
N GLU A 78 -13.18 -10.17 13.81
CA GLU A 78 -12.98 -8.74 14.03
C GLU A 78 -14.14 -7.95 13.46
N LYS A 79 -14.17 -6.64 13.71
CA LYS A 79 -15.15 -5.76 13.05
C LYS A 79 -14.80 -5.58 11.57
N VAL A 80 -15.83 -5.34 10.78
CA VAL A 80 -15.69 -4.92 9.39
C VAL A 80 -16.34 -3.54 9.23
N HIS A 81 -15.50 -2.55 9.00
CA HIS A 81 -15.92 -1.18 8.74
C HIS A 81 -16.16 -1.01 7.23
N ILE A 82 -17.41 -0.88 6.83
CA ILE A 82 -17.78 -0.77 5.42
C ILE A 82 -18.10 0.69 5.09
N ILE A 83 -17.35 1.26 4.14
CA ILE A 83 -17.65 2.55 3.54
C ILE A 83 -18.59 2.33 2.36
N ALA A 84 -19.80 2.85 2.50
CA ALA A 84 -20.82 2.88 1.44
C ALA A 84 -20.89 4.30 0.86
N TYR A 85 -21.01 4.40 -0.47
CA TYR A 85 -21.03 5.69 -1.17
C TYR A 85 -22.18 6.61 -0.72
N ASN A 86 -23.38 6.05 -0.48
CA ASN A 86 -24.56 6.74 0.02
C ASN A 86 -25.52 5.75 0.71
N GLN A 87 -26.66 6.24 1.19
CA GLN A 87 -27.66 5.41 1.88
C GLN A 87 -28.22 4.30 0.99
N ILE A 88 -28.44 4.55 -0.29
CA ILE A 88 -28.96 3.55 -1.25
C ILE A 88 -27.98 2.38 -1.39
N GLU A 89 -26.70 2.69 -1.55
CA GLU A 89 -25.65 1.66 -1.62
C GLU A 89 -25.52 0.92 -0.28
N LYS A 90 -25.58 1.60 0.87
CA LYS A 90 -25.61 0.94 2.18
C LYS A 90 -26.76 -0.06 2.29
N ASP A 91 -27.99 0.34 1.94
CA ASP A 91 -29.17 -0.54 2.04
C ASP A 91 -29.03 -1.76 1.10
N ARG A 92 -28.45 -1.55 -0.10
CA ARG A 92 -28.10 -2.62 -1.03
C ARG A 92 -27.08 -3.59 -0.44
N ILE A 93 -26.01 -3.08 0.14
CA ILE A 93 -24.94 -3.89 0.78
C ILE A 93 -25.54 -4.74 1.91
N ILE A 94 -26.37 -4.16 2.77
CA ILE A 94 -27.08 -4.88 3.83
C ILE A 94 -27.92 -6.02 3.25
N SER A 95 -28.63 -5.80 2.14
CA SER A 95 -29.40 -6.83 1.47
C SER A 95 -28.53 -7.96 0.93
N LEU A 96 -27.38 -7.65 0.33
CA LEU A 96 -26.41 -8.64 -0.17
C LEU A 96 -25.85 -9.50 0.98
N LEU A 97 -25.43 -8.85 2.08
CA LEU A 97 -24.89 -9.55 3.25
C LEU A 97 -25.94 -10.46 3.89
N ASN A 98 -27.18 -10.00 4.04
CA ASN A 98 -28.30 -10.81 4.55
C ASN A 98 -28.59 -12.02 3.64
N THR A 99 -28.60 -11.82 2.33
CA THR A 99 -28.79 -12.91 1.36
C THR A 99 -27.69 -13.97 1.46
N ALA A 100 -26.45 -13.53 1.73
CA ALA A 100 -25.30 -14.41 1.94
C ALA A 100 -25.22 -14.99 3.37
N SER A 101 -26.21 -14.71 4.23
CA SER A 101 -26.24 -15.11 5.65
C SER A 101 -25.00 -14.63 6.43
N VAL A 102 -24.54 -13.42 6.15
CA VAL A 102 -23.46 -12.76 6.89
C VAL A 102 -24.06 -12.03 8.09
N PRO A 103 -23.63 -12.33 9.34
CA PRO A 103 -24.12 -11.63 10.52
C PRO A 103 -23.65 -10.18 10.53
N LEU A 104 -24.56 -9.23 10.80
CA LEU A 104 -24.25 -7.80 10.82
C LEU A 104 -23.77 -7.30 12.19
N THR A 105 -23.65 -8.15 13.20
CA THR A 105 -23.28 -7.76 14.58
C THR A 105 -21.91 -7.10 14.65
N ASN A 106 -20.96 -7.57 13.83
CA ASN A 106 -19.62 -7.02 13.73
C ASN A 106 -19.41 -6.17 12.48
N VAL A 107 -20.47 -5.67 11.85
CA VAL A 107 -20.38 -4.79 10.69
C VAL A 107 -20.74 -3.37 11.11
N ASP A 108 -19.83 -2.43 10.87
CA ASP A 108 -20.05 -0.99 11.03
C ASP A 108 -20.10 -0.31 9.66
N PHE A 109 -21.10 0.56 9.46
CA PHE A 109 -21.26 1.27 8.19
C PHE A 109 -20.94 2.74 8.33
N LYS A 110 -20.13 3.25 7.42
CA LYS A 110 -19.92 4.68 7.19
C LYS A 110 -20.46 5.07 5.82
N ILE A 111 -21.01 6.27 5.72
CA ILE A 111 -21.49 6.82 4.45
C ILE A 111 -20.56 7.94 4.04
N TYR A 112 -19.60 7.61 3.17
CA TYR A 112 -18.69 8.58 2.57
C TYR A 112 -18.68 8.38 1.05
N LYS A 113 -18.70 9.48 0.31
CA LYS A 113 -18.40 9.40 -1.13
C LYS A 113 -16.96 8.94 -1.30
N THR A 114 -16.77 8.00 -2.21
CA THR A 114 -15.48 7.49 -2.66
C THR A 114 -15.41 7.62 -4.19
N ASP A 115 -14.21 7.66 -4.73
CA ASP A 115 -14.01 7.66 -6.18
C ASP A 115 -13.66 6.26 -6.66
N ASP A 116 -13.19 5.38 -5.74
CA ASP A 116 -12.76 4.03 -6.03
C ASP A 116 -12.82 3.15 -4.77
N VAL A 117 -12.28 1.91 -4.83
CA VAL A 117 -12.35 0.86 -3.79
C VAL A 117 -11.04 0.62 -3.03
N TRP A 118 -9.95 1.26 -3.44
CA TRP A 118 -8.57 0.94 -3.03
C TRP A 118 -8.22 1.54 -1.66
N VAL A 119 -8.89 1.06 -0.60
CA VAL A 119 -8.71 1.61 0.76
C VAL A 119 -7.32 1.37 1.34
N ARG A 120 -6.55 0.44 0.79
CA ARG A 120 -5.13 0.27 1.14
C ARG A 120 -4.33 1.52 0.77
N ASP A 121 -4.61 2.11 -0.38
CA ASP A 121 -3.81 3.20 -0.94
C ASP A 121 -4.29 4.58 -0.46
N ASN A 122 -5.57 4.74 -0.22
CA ASN A 122 -6.17 6.02 0.16
C ASN A 122 -6.76 6.03 1.58
N GLY A 123 -6.66 4.94 2.31
CA GLY A 123 -7.25 4.78 3.64
C GLY A 123 -6.39 5.33 4.77
N PRO A 124 -6.91 5.28 6.01
CA PRO A 124 -6.20 5.78 7.19
C PRO A 124 -4.98 4.91 7.51
N ILE A 125 -3.83 5.53 7.72
CA ILE A 125 -2.66 4.85 8.27
C ILE A 125 -2.67 5.02 9.79
N TYR A 126 -2.88 3.94 10.51
CA TYR A 126 -2.87 3.94 11.96
C TYR A 126 -1.46 3.76 12.51
N VAL A 127 -1.06 4.65 13.41
CA VAL A 127 0.24 4.58 14.09
C VAL A 127 0.08 4.85 15.59
N LYS A 128 1.05 4.41 16.39
CA LYS A 128 1.13 4.69 17.83
C LYS A 128 2.08 5.86 18.06
N ASP A 129 1.64 6.84 18.85
CA ASP A 129 2.47 7.95 19.33
C ASP A 129 3.43 7.51 20.44
N LYS A 130 4.26 8.43 20.96
CA LYS A 130 5.21 8.17 22.06
C LYS A 130 4.53 7.71 23.39
N ASN A 131 3.24 7.96 23.55
CA ASN A 131 2.43 7.54 24.69
C ASN A 131 1.63 6.27 24.40
N ASN A 132 1.88 5.61 23.27
CA ASN A 132 1.16 4.44 22.80
C ASN A 132 -0.32 4.71 22.47
N ASN A 133 -0.71 5.96 22.21
CA ASN A 133 -2.04 6.28 21.73
C ASN A 133 -2.11 6.01 20.21
N LEU A 134 -3.21 5.40 19.78
CA LEU A 134 -3.48 5.18 18.37
C LEU A 134 -3.96 6.49 17.72
N VAL A 135 -3.22 6.97 16.74
CA VAL A 135 -3.53 8.16 15.93
C VAL A 135 -3.63 7.77 14.45
N ILE A 136 -4.26 8.62 13.66
CA ILE A 136 -4.41 8.42 12.22
C ILE A 136 -3.47 9.38 11.49
N GLN A 137 -2.70 8.86 10.55
CA GLN A 137 -1.96 9.66 9.58
C GLN A 137 -2.74 9.74 8.27
N ASP A 138 -2.80 10.93 7.72
CA ASP A 138 -3.41 11.26 6.44
C ASP A 138 -2.30 11.59 5.45
N TRP A 139 -1.89 10.59 4.67
CA TRP A 139 -0.85 10.72 3.65
C TRP A 139 -1.47 11.21 2.33
N GLY A 140 -0.69 11.95 1.54
CA GLY A 140 -1.16 12.42 0.25
C GLY A 140 -1.50 11.27 -0.69
N PHE A 141 -2.72 11.30 -1.25
CA PHE A 141 -3.15 10.41 -2.32
C PHE A 141 -3.57 11.23 -3.53
N ASN A 142 -2.94 11.00 -4.68
CA ASN A 142 -3.14 11.79 -5.89
C ASN A 142 -3.52 10.93 -7.11
N GLY A 143 -4.25 9.82 -6.89
CA GLY A 143 -4.66 8.91 -7.96
C GLY A 143 -3.48 8.27 -8.68
N TRP A 144 -2.56 7.71 -7.88
CA TRP A 144 -1.33 7.06 -8.35
C TRP A 144 -0.47 7.93 -9.27
N GLY A 145 -0.32 9.19 -8.90
CA GLY A 145 0.48 10.14 -9.66
C GLY A 145 -0.28 10.82 -10.79
N ASN A 146 -1.55 11.15 -10.57
CA ASN A 146 -2.44 11.77 -11.56
C ASN A 146 -2.52 10.95 -12.86
N LYS A 147 -2.71 9.65 -12.73
CA LYS A 147 -2.84 8.75 -13.87
C LYS A 147 -4.08 9.04 -14.70
N ILE A 148 -3.98 8.74 -15.97
CA ILE A 148 -5.11 8.74 -16.91
C ILE A 148 -5.64 7.30 -16.97
N ASP A 149 -6.92 7.15 -16.85
CA ASP A 149 -7.62 5.88 -17.05
C ASP A 149 -7.56 5.51 -18.53
N ASP A 150 -6.97 4.38 -18.86
CA ASP A 150 -6.72 3.94 -20.24
C ASP A 150 -8.00 3.63 -21.02
N GLN A 151 -9.10 3.32 -20.33
CA GLN A 151 -10.39 3.01 -20.97
C GLN A 151 -11.16 4.26 -21.32
N THR A 152 -11.11 5.28 -20.46
CA THR A 152 -11.87 6.51 -20.61
C THR A 152 -11.06 7.67 -21.18
N GLY A 153 -9.74 7.63 -21.07
CA GLY A 153 -8.82 8.73 -21.42
C GLY A 153 -8.93 9.93 -20.46
N LEU A 154 -9.58 9.74 -19.31
CA LEU A 154 -9.79 10.81 -18.32
C LEU A 154 -8.86 10.62 -17.12
N LEU A 155 -8.60 11.73 -16.40
CA LEU A 155 -7.88 11.70 -15.15
C LEU A 155 -8.64 10.82 -14.14
N ILE A 156 -7.94 9.86 -13.50
CA ILE A 156 -8.50 9.07 -12.40
C ILE A 156 -8.90 10.02 -11.27
N GLN A 157 -10.16 9.94 -10.87
CA GLN A 157 -10.67 10.77 -9.78
C GLN A 157 -10.20 10.22 -8.43
N PHE A 158 -9.83 11.11 -7.51
CA PHE A 158 -9.32 10.71 -6.20
C PHE A 158 -9.71 11.68 -5.06
N ALA A 159 -10.36 12.79 -5.37
CA ALA A 159 -10.62 13.85 -4.40
C ALA A 159 -11.46 13.38 -3.20
N ASN A 160 -12.44 12.48 -3.42
CA ASN A 160 -13.24 11.92 -2.33
C ASN A 160 -12.44 10.87 -1.54
N CYS A 161 -11.66 10.04 -2.22
CA CYS A 161 -10.80 9.03 -1.62
C CYS A 161 -9.72 9.67 -0.74
N ASN A 162 -9.10 10.75 -1.18
CA ASN A 162 -8.10 11.49 -0.39
C ASN A 162 -8.67 12.09 0.92
N LEU A 163 -9.98 12.17 1.08
CA LEU A 163 -10.63 12.65 2.30
C LEU A 163 -11.00 11.54 3.30
N ILE A 164 -10.79 10.28 2.95
CA ILE A 164 -11.24 9.15 3.79
C ILE A 164 -10.54 9.13 5.15
N PRO A 165 -9.20 9.31 5.28
CA PRO A 165 -8.54 9.31 6.58
C PRO A 165 -9.09 10.40 7.52
N SER A 166 -9.30 11.62 7.02
CA SER A 166 -9.81 12.74 7.80
C SER A 166 -11.26 12.54 8.26
N LYS A 167 -12.12 11.95 7.42
CA LYS A 167 -13.51 11.61 7.79
C LYS A 167 -13.55 10.53 8.88
N ILE A 168 -12.73 9.48 8.74
CA ILE A 168 -12.63 8.41 9.74
C ILE A 168 -12.10 8.95 11.07
N ALA A 169 -11.05 9.78 11.05
CA ALA A 169 -10.49 10.40 12.25
C ALA A 169 -11.54 11.24 12.99
N THR A 170 -12.31 12.04 12.24
CA THR A 170 -13.40 12.86 12.79
C THR A 170 -14.47 11.99 13.44
N ASP A 171 -14.94 10.95 12.76
CA ASP A 171 -15.99 10.06 13.28
C ASP A 171 -15.56 9.24 14.49
N GLN A 172 -14.27 8.89 14.56
CA GLN A 172 -13.71 8.15 15.69
C GLN A 172 -13.22 9.04 16.82
N GLY A 173 -13.24 10.38 16.66
CA GLY A 173 -12.68 11.32 17.62
C GLY A 173 -11.17 11.11 17.84
N LYS A 174 -10.45 10.61 16.84
CA LYS A 174 -9.00 10.36 16.90
C LYS A 174 -8.21 11.57 16.42
N THR A 175 -7.03 11.73 16.98
CA THR A 175 -6.05 12.70 16.47
C THR A 175 -5.65 12.32 15.04
N ILE A 176 -5.68 13.30 14.14
CA ILE A 176 -5.18 13.19 12.78
C ILE A 176 -3.86 13.92 12.63
N ILE A 177 -2.92 13.31 11.94
CA ILE A 177 -1.63 13.88 11.55
C ILE A 177 -1.65 14.06 10.04
N ASP A 178 -1.80 15.30 9.62
CA ASP A 178 -1.81 15.66 8.19
C ASP A 178 -0.38 15.60 7.61
N ILE A 179 -0.17 14.68 6.68
CA ILE A 179 1.10 14.47 5.96
C ILE A 179 0.91 14.75 4.45
N ASN A 180 -0.30 15.10 4.00
CA ASN A 180 -0.62 15.33 2.60
C ASN A 180 0.34 16.30 1.89
N SER A 181 0.75 17.38 2.58
CA SER A 181 1.67 18.37 2.05
C SER A 181 3.14 17.98 2.13
N ILE A 182 3.46 16.89 2.83
CA ILE A 182 4.83 16.42 3.08
C ILE A 182 5.21 15.36 2.06
N MET A 183 4.34 14.37 1.85
CA MET A 183 4.61 13.23 0.98
C MET A 183 3.32 12.59 0.46
N THR A 184 3.29 12.32 -0.82
CA THR A 184 2.32 11.39 -1.42
C THR A 184 2.84 9.97 -1.22
N ASN A 185 2.01 9.11 -0.59
CA ASN A 185 2.36 7.71 -0.36
C ASN A 185 1.11 6.85 -0.28
N GLU A 186 1.05 5.85 -1.14
CA GLU A 186 0.01 4.83 -1.14
C GLU A 186 0.40 3.70 -0.16
N GLY A 187 -0.57 3.16 0.60
CA GLY A 187 -0.30 2.09 1.58
C GLY A 187 0.25 0.81 0.97
N GLY A 188 -0.15 0.48 -0.27
CA GLY A 188 0.37 -0.69 -1.01
C GLY A 188 1.79 -0.51 -1.53
N SER A 189 2.32 0.71 -1.57
CA SER A 189 3.69 1.00 -2.00
C SER A 189 4.75 0.63 -0.97
N VAL A 190 4.37 0.36 0.28
CA VAL A 190 5.28 0.05 1.40
C VAL A 190 4.81 -1.19 2.16
N VAL A 191 5.76 -2.03 2.57
CA VAL A 191 5.52 -3.13 3.52
C VAL A 191 6.55 -3.08 4.64
N MET A 192 6.16 -3.49 5.86
CA MET A 192 7.01 -3.38 7.06
C MET A 192 7.07 -4.70 7.82
N ASP A 193 8.24 -5.01 8.40
CA ASP A 193 8.47 -6.26 9.14
C ASP A 193 8.09 -6.20 10.63
N GLY A 194 7.57 -5.06 11.10
CA GLY A 194 7.28 -4.85 12.53
C GLY A 194 8.52 -4.72 13.43
N ASN A 195 9.73 -4.76 12.86
CA ASN A 195 11.00 -4.65 13.60
C ASN A 195 11.88 -3.50 13.11
N GLY A 196 11.28 -2.56 12.39
CA GLY A 196 11.95 -1.33 11.92
C GLY A 196 12.52 -1.40 10.51
N THR A 197 12.14 -2.40 9.71
CA THR A 197 12.48 -2.50 8.28
C THR A 197 11.26 -2.19 7.42
N LEU A 198 11.47 -1.32 6.42
CA LEU A 198 10.51 -1.02 5.36
C LEU A 198 11.08 -1.46 4.01
N MET A 199 10.25 -2.10 3.18
CA MET A 199 10.58 -2.45 1.82
C MET A 199 9.63 -1.74 0.85
N ALA A 200 10.17 -1.19 -0.26
CA ALA A 200 9.42 -0.41 -1.23
C ALA A 200 10.08 -0.38 -2.60
N CYS A 201 9.31 -0.03 -3.64
CA CYS A 201 9.82 0.31 -4.96
C CYS A 201 10.01 1.84 -5.10
N LYS A 202 11.16 2.28 -5.63
CA LYS A 202 11.42 3.71 -5.89
C LYS A 202 10.45 4.28 -6.93
N SER A 203 10.04 3.46 -7.89
CA SER A 203 9.12 3.86 -8.96
C SER A 203 7.76 4.35 -8.46
N SER A 204 7.24 3.80 -7.37
CA SER A 204 5.96 4.20 -6.79
C SER A 204 6.07 5.31 -5.73
N ILE A 205 7.28 5.61 -5.24
CA ILE A 205 7.49 6.61 -4.18
C ILE A 205 8.30 7.82 -4.66
N LEU A 206 9.46 7.60 -5.26
CA LEU A 206 10.38 8.67 -5.67
C LEU A 206 10.12 9.19 -7.10
N ASN A 207 9.04 8.75 -7.72
CA ASN A 207 8.62 9.22 -9.03
C ASN A 207 8.13 10.68 -8.95
N ASN A 208 8.48 11.47 -9.96
CA ASN A 208 8.09 12.87 -10.03
C ASN A 208 6.56 13.08 -10.10
N ASN A 209 5.79 12.06 -10.46
CA ASN A 209 4.33 12.13 -10.45
C ASN A 209 3.72 11.99 -9.03
N ARG A 210 4.50 11.53 -8.03
CA ARG A 210 4.13 11.51 -6.60
C ARG A 210 4.87 12.61 -5.84
N ASN A 211 6.21 12.52 -5.81
CA ASN A 211 7.06 13.35 -4.96
C ASN A 211 8.18 14.02 -5.79
N PRO A 212 7.87 15.06 -6.58
CA PRO A 212 8.80 15.66 -7.51
C PRO A 212 10.05 16.19 -6.79
N GLY A 213 11.22 15.69 -7.21
CA GLY A 213 12.52 16.08 -6.67
C GLY A 213 12.87 15.52 -5.28
N MET A 214 12.03 14.67 -4.69
CA MET A 214 12.33 14.01 -3.42
C MET A 214 13.47 13.01 -3.58
N THR A 215 14.48 13.11 -2.73
CA THR A 215 15.58 12.15 -2.66
C THR A 215 15.22 10.95 -1.80
N GLN A 216 15.92 9.83 -2.00
CA GLN A 216 15.75 8.64 -1.17
C GLN A 216 16.00 8.96 0.32
N ALA A 217 17.03 9.74 0.64
CA ALA A 217 17.35 10.12 2.03
C ALA A 217 16.22 10.96 2.68
N GLN A 218 15.55 11.82 1.91
CA GLN A 218 14.38 12.56 2.41
C GLN A 218 13.21 11.64 2.70
N ALA A 219 12.90 10.69 1.80
CA ALA A 219 11.84 9.70 2.02
C ALA A 219 12.15 8.82 3.26
N GLU A 220 13.38 8.34 3.40
CA GLU A 220 13.82 7.58 4.56
C GLU A 220 13.67 8.36 5.87
N ALA A 221 14.00 9.65 5.88
CA ALA A 221 13.81 10.52 7.04
C ALA A 221 12.32 10.68 7.39
N ILE A 222 11.43 10.80 6.40
CA ILE A 222 9.99 10.88 6.59
C ILE A 222 9.46 9.55 7.16
N PHE A 223 9.83 8.41 6.57
CA PHE A 223 9.41 7.09 7.07
C PHE A 223 9.96 6.79 8.47
N THR A 224 11.18 7.23 8.78
CA THR A 224 11.72 7.13 10.14
C THR A 224 10.89 7.94 11.12
N LYS A 225 10.60 9.19 10.80
CA LYS A 225 9.86 10.09 11.68
C LYS A 225 8.42 9.62 11.92
N TYR A 226 7.71 9.23 10.87
CA TYR A 226 6.26 9.02 10.88
C TYR A 226 5.83 7.55 10.97
N LEU A 227 6.68 6.58 10.57
CA LEU A 227 6.37 5.15 10.62
C LEU A 227 7.33 4.37 11.54
N GLY A 228 8.40 5.01 12.06
CA GLY A 228 9.36 4.37 12.96
C GLY A 228 10.36 3.44 12.29
N GLN A 229 10.51 3.51 10.96
CA GLN A 229 11.38 2.62 10.21
C GLN A 229 12.80 3.17 10.13
N THR A 230 13.81 2.32 10.30
CA THR A 230 15.23 2.71 10.35
C THR A 230 16.13 1.85 9.48
N ASN A 231 15.58 0.80 8.86
CA ASN A 231 16.22 -0.04 7.87
C ASN A 231 15.35 -0.06 6.60
N PHE A 232 15.97 0.08 5.43
CA PHE A 232 15.22 0.27 4.18
C PHE A 232 15.72 -0.69 3.10
N ILE A 233 14.79 -1.43 2.49
CA ILE A 233 15.03 -2.29 1.34
C ILE A 233 14.39 -1.60 0.14
N TRP A 234 15.22 -1.00 -0.71
CA TRP A 234 14.76 -0.32 -1.91
C TRP A 234 14.98 -1.17 -3.16
N LEU A 235 13.89 -1.47 -3.85
CA LEU A 235 13.91 -1.95 -5.22
C LEU A 235 13.76 -0.74 -6.15
N ASP A 236 14.23 -0.84 -7.40
CA ASP A 236 14.06 0.28 -8.35
C ASP A 236 12.62 0.35 -8.84
N GLY A 237 12.01 -0.81 -9.10
CA GLY A 237 10.69 -0.92 -9.68
C GLY A 237 10.62 -0.45 -11.14
N GLN A 238 9.41 -0.30 -11.67
CA GLN A 238 9.18 0.09 -13.06
C GLN A 238 8.05 1.13 -13.15
N ALA A 239 8.44 2.40 -13.31
CA ALA A 239 7.48 3.47 -13.56
C ALA A 239 6.77 3.24 -14.91
N GLY A 240 5.44 3.40 -14.92
CA GLY A 240 4.62 3.25 -16.12
C GLY A 240 4.33 1.81 -16.53
N LEU A 241 4.73 0.80 -15.74
CA LEU A 241 4.39 -0.59 -16.01
C LEU A 241 2.87 -0.84 -15.90
N GLU A 242 2.28 -0.32 -14.84
CA GLU A 242 0.85 -0.37 -14.57
C GLU A 242 0.44 0.89 -13.74
N VAL A 243 -0.82 0.97 -13.29
CA VAL A 243 -1.37 2.17 -12.67
C VAL A 243 -0.61 2.62 -11.42
N THR A 244 -0.10 1.69 -10.61
CA THR A 244 0.60 1.99 -9.35
C THR A 244 2.09 2.29 -9.51
N ASP A 245 2.66 2.13 -10.71
CA ASP A 245 4.11 2.18 -10.97
C ASP A 245 4.89 1.09 -10.20
N GLN A 246 4.28 -0.08 -10.06
CA GLN A 246 4.80 -1.29 -9.42
C GLN A 246 4.86 -1.20 -7.88
N HIS A 247 3.71 -1.38 -7.23
CA HIS A 247 3.65 -1.56 -5.78
C HIS A 247 4.35 -2.84 -5.33
N ILE A 248 5.00 -2.76 -4.17
CA ILE A 248 5.74 -3.89 -3.59
C ILE A 248 4.82 -5.00 -3.10
N ASP A 249 3.62 -4.69 -2.61
CA ASP A 249 2.66 -5.63 -2.04
C ASP A 249 2.07 -6.62 -3.06
N GLY A 250 2.30 -6.38 -4.35
CA GLY A 250 1.92 -7.29 -5.43
C GLY A 250 2.83 -8.51 -5.57
N PHE A 251 4.10 -8.45 -5.10
CA PHE A 251 5.08 -9.51 -5.36
C PHE A 251 6.06 -9.81 -4.22
N ALA A 252 6.13 -8.98 -3.17
CA ALA A 252 6.94 -9.25 -1.98
C ALA A 252 6.35 -8.56 -0.75
N ILE A 253 6.11 -9.32 0.33
CA ILE A 253 5.65 -8.81 1.62
C ILE A 253 6.43 -9.48 2.75
N PHE A 254 6.33 -8.94 3.96
CA PHE A 254 6.83 -9.64 5.14
C PHE A 254 5.76 -10.59 5.69
N GLY A 255 6.14 -11.84 5.91
CA GLY A 255 5.29 -12.82 6.60
C GLY A 255 5.41 -12.74 8.10
N ASP A 256 6.59 -12.34 8.56
CA ASP A 256 6.96 -12.01 9.93
C ASP A 256 8.30 -11.24 9.95
N GLN A 257 8.85 -10.95 11.14
CA GLN A 257 10.12 -10.24 11.32
C GLN A 257 11.34 -10.93 10.68
N ASN A 258 11.23 -12.18 10.26
CA ASN A 258 12.33 -13.00 9.75
C ASN A 258 12.11 -13.51 8.33
N THR A 259 10.88 -13.43 7.82
CA THR A 259 10.46 -14.09 6.58
C THR A 259 9.92 -13.09 5.57
N ILE A 260 10.47 -13.10 4.37
CA ILE A 260 9.87 -12.44 3.20
C ILE A 260 9.11 -13.51 2.41
N VAL A 261 7.84 -13.22 2.12
CA VAL A 261 7.00 -14.02 1.24
C VAL A 261 7.07 -13.41 -0.15
N THR A 262 7.46 -14.21 -1.13
CA THR A 262 7.64 -13.78 -2.52
C THR A 262 7.49 -14.98 -3.46
N MET A 263 7.90 -14.85 -4.70
CA MET A 263 7.80 -15.88 -5.72
C MET A 263 9.17 -16.51 -6.02
N GLU A 264 9.20 -17.60 -6.79
CA GLU A 264 10.43 -18.06 -7.43
C GLU A 264 10.90 -17.07 -8.48
N GLN A 265 12.19 -17.11 -8.81
CA GLN A 265 12.79 -16.14 -9.74
C GLN A 265 12.08 -16.09 -11.09
N ASN A 266 11.69 -17.23 -11.64
CA ASN A 266 11.01 -17.27 -12.94
C ASN A 266 9.61 -16.66 -12.86
N ASP A 267 8.88 -16.87 -11.75
CA ASP A 267 7.57 -16.28 -11.52
C ASP A 267 7.68 -14.76 -11.30
N LEU A 268 8.74 -14.30 -10.62
CA LEU A 268 9.03 -12.86 -10.50
C LEU A 268 9.31 -12.21 -11.87
N LEU A 269 10.04 -12.88 -12.73
CA LEU A 269 10.27 -12.42 -14.11
C LEU A 269 8.97 -12.42 -14.93
N ASP A 270 8.14 -13.45 -14.79
CA ASP A 270 6.80 -13.52 -15.41
C ASP A 270 5.86 -12.43 -14.86
N TYR A 271 6.10 -11.94 -13.62
CA TYR A 271 5.38 -10.83 -12.99
C TYR A 271 6.05 -9.46 -13.25
N ASP A 272 6.86 -9.37 -14.29
CA ASP A 272 7.58 -8.17 -14.73
C ASP A 272 8.53 -7.55 -13.69
N VAL A 273 9.02 -8.31 -12.69
CA VAL A 273 10.07 -7.86 -11.78
C VAL A 273 11.43 -8.00 -12.43
N LYS A 274 12.18 -6.89 -12.53
CA LYS A 274 13.51 -6.91 -13.14
C LYS A 274 14.49 -7.78 -12.39
N GLN A 275 15.39 -8.47 -13.11
CA GLN A 275 16.44 -9.29 -12.50
C GLN A 275 17.30 -8.52 -11.48
N SER A 276 17.55 -7.22 -11.72
CA SER A 276 18.28 -6.37 -10.77
C SER A 276 17.56 -6.24 -9.43
N ASP A 277 16.23 -6.13 -9.44
CA ASP A 277 15.41 -6.01 -8.24
C ASP A 277 15.22 -7.36 -7.55
N ILE A 278 15.12 -8.45 -8.30
CA ILE A 278 15.15 -9.82 -7.75
C ILE A 278 16.46 -10.05 -6.98
N ASN A 279 17.60 -9.63 -7.53
CA ASN A 279 18.90 -9.74 -6.86
C ASN A 279 18.94 -8.92 -5.56
N LYS A 280 18.40 -7.68 -5.56
CA LYS A 280 18.31 -6.84 -4.36
C LYS A 280 17.38 -7.46 -3.32
N LEU A 281 16.21 -7.97 -3.74
CA LEU A 281 15.24 -8.62 -2.87
C LEU A 281 15.88 -9.82 -2.14
N TYR A 282 16.55 -10.70 -2.87
CA TYR A 282 17.21 -11.89 -2.27
C TYR A 282 18.46 -11.57 -1.45
N ALA A 283 19.07 -10.40 -1.67
CA ALA A 283 20.18 -9.90 -0.85
C ALA A 283 19.72 -9.07 0.36
N ALA A 284 18.40 -8.88 0.55
CA ALA A 284 17.85 -8.06 1.62
C ALA A 284 18.33 -8.50 3.01
N LYS A 285 18.56 -7.52 3.88
CA LYS A 285 19.01 -7.74 5.26
C LYS A 285 18.06 -7.12 6.25
N LYS A 286 17.90 -7.80 7.38
CA LYS A 286 17.21 -7.30 8.55
C LYS A 286 18.01 -6.14 9.17
N LYS A 287 17.37 -5.39 10.06
CA LYS A 287 18.01 -4.29 10.80
C LYS A 287 19.28 -4.69 11.55
N ASP A 288 19.38 -5.94 12.00
CA ASP A 288 20.57 -6.49 12.66
C ASP A 288 21.68 -6.97 11.69
N GLY A 289 21.48 -6.82 10.37
CA GLY A 289 22.40 -7.22 9.31
C GLY A 289 22.29 -8.71 8.91
N THR A 290 21.45 -9.49 9.56
CA THR A 290 21.23 -10.91 9.18
C THR A 290 20.31 -11.04 7.97
N ALA A 291 20.34 -12.20 7.29
CA ALA A 291 19.50 -12.44 6.12
C ALA A 291 18.06 -12.79 6.51
N TYR A 292 17.11 -12.47 5.64
CA TYR A 292 15.75 -13.00 5.72
C TYR A 292 15.69 -14.44 5.22
N THR A 293 14.73 -15.20 5.74
CA THR A 293 14.25 -16.44 5.12
C THR A 293 13.24 -16.08 4.04
N PHE A 294 13.18 -16.87 2.96
CA PHE A 294 12.23 -16.66 1.88
C PHE A 294 11.22 -17.80 1.80
N LEU A 295 9.94 -17.46 1.93
CA LEU A 295 8.85 -18.37 1.61
C LEU A 295 8.40 -18.09 0.17
N LYS A 296 8.42 -19.13 -0.67
CA LYS A 296 8.10 -19.01 -2.09
C LYS A 296 6.68 -19.49 -2.37
N VAL A 297 5.88 -18.64 -3.00
CA VAL A 297 4.50 -18.92 -3.42
C VAL A 297 4.45 -18.80 -4.94
N PRO A 298 3.93 -19.79 -5.69
CA PRO A 298 3.90 -19.74 -7.15
C PRO A 298 2.91 -18.67 -7.64
N LEU A 299 3.01 -18.27 -8.92
CA LEU A 299 1.91 -17.61 -9.63
C LEU A 299 0.81 -18.62 -9.99
N THR A 300 -0.34 -18.13 -10.47
CA THR A 300 -1.32 -19.01 -11.12
C THR A 300 -0.66 -19.79 -12.24
N GLN A 301 -1.12 -21.02 -12.44
CA GLN A 301 -0.61 -21.88 -13.52
C GLN A 301 -1.00 -21.31 -14.90
N ASN A 302 -2.22 -20.76 -14.97
CA ASN A 302 -2.81 -20.21 -16.18
C ASN A 302 -2.99 -18.70 -16.08
N ASN A 303 -3.17 -18.02 -17.22
CA ASN A 303 -3.65 -16.66 -17.24
C ASN A 303 -5.03 -16.56 -16.58
N VAL A 304 -5.26 -15.50 -15.86
CA VAL A 304 -6.52 -15.29 -15.17
C VAL A 304 -7.66 -15.08 -16.16
N VAL A 305 -8.78 -15.76 -15.90
CA VAL A 305 -10.02 -15.60 -16.66
C VAL A 305 -11.11 -15.11 -15.72
N THR A 306 -11.72 -13.96 -16.02
CA THR A 306 -12.80 -13.38 -15.22
C THR A 306 -14.04 -14.29 -15.19
N THR A 307 -14.97 -14.03 -14.29
CA THR A 307 -16.21 -14.86 -14.19
C THR A 307 -17.10 -14.78 -15.42
N ASN A 308 -16.96 -13.72 -16.23
CA ASN A 308 -17.67 -13.54 -17.51
C ASN A 308 -16.92 -14.13 -18.72
N GLY A 309 -15.72 -14.73 -18.51
CA GLY A 309 -14.96 -15.42 -19.53
C GLY A 309 -13.88 -14.58 -20.24
N THR A 310 -13.59 -13.35 -19.78
CA THR A 310 -12.50 -12.53 -20.32
C THR A 310 -11.16 -13.08 -19.84
N ASN A 311 -10.28 -13.48 -20.78
CA ASN A 311 -8.90 -13.85 -20.47
C ASN A 311 -8.06 -12.56 -20.35
N LEU A 312 -7.46 -12.32 -19.20
CA LEU A 312 -6.69 -11.11 -18.92
C LEU A 312 -5.31 -11.09 -19.59
N GLY A 313 -4.83 -12.24 -20.07
CA GLY A 313 -3.53 -12.35 -20.74
C GLY A 313 -2.34 -12.44 -19.80
N TYR A 314 -2.53 -12.39 -18.49
CA TYR A 314 -1.48 -12.46 -17.46
C TYR A 314 -1.90 -13.34 -16.28
N LYS A 315 -0.88 -13.82 -15.54
CA LYS A 315 -1.05 -14.68 -14.37
C LYS A 315 -1.39 -13.87 -13.13
N GLY A 316 -2.02 -14.53 -12.14
CA GLY A 316 -2.37 -13.94 -10.85
C GLY A 316 -1.31 -14.20 -9.77
N SER A 317 -1.10 -13.23 -8.90
CA SER A 317 -0.23 -13.32 -7.72
C SER A 317 -1.05 -13.67 -6.48
N TYR A 318 -0.52 -14.55 -5.62
CA TYR A 318 -1.08 -14.85 -4.29
C TYR A 318 -0.42 -14.05 -3.18
N ILE A 319 0.58 -13.21 -3.50
CA ILE A 319 1.37 -12.46 -2.51
C ILE A 319 0.55 -11.32 -1.90
N ASN A 320 -0.39 -10.75 -2.63
CA ASN A 320 -1.24 -9.65 -2.17
C ASN A 320 -2.37 -10.16 -1.23
N TYR A 321 -2.00 -10.96 -0.22
CA TYR A 321 -2.93 -11.43 0.81
C TYR A 321 -3.01 -10.47 1.99
N TYR A 322 -4.06 -10.58 2.80
CA TYR A 322 -4.32 -9.74 3.97
C TYR A 322 -4.35 -10.57 5.25
N ILE A 323 -3.67 -10.08 6.30
CA ILE A 323 -3.60 -10.74 7.61
C ILE A 323 -4.60 -10.10 8.56
N ALA A 324 -5.62 -10.85 8.98
CA ALA A 324 -6.61 -10.45 9.99
C ALA A 324 -6.43 -11.26 11.29
N ASN A 325 -7.18 -10.96 12.36
CA ASN A 325 -6.98 -11.57 13.68
C ASN A 325 -6.88 -13.10 13.67
N ASN A 326 -7.83 -13.80 13.09
CA ASN A 326 -7.86 -15.28 13.03
C ASN A 326 -7.92 -15.79 11.59
N LYS A 327 -7.75 -14.92 10.62
CA LYS A 327 -7.85 -15.24 9.19
C LYS A 327 -6.66 -14.68 8.43
N VAL A 328 -6.35 -15.33 7.30
CA VAL A 328 -5.53 -14.77 6.23
C VAL A 328 -6.36 -14.87 4.95
N LEU A 329 -6.68 -13.73 4.34
CA LEU A 329 -7.45 -13.68 3.11
C LEU A 329 -6.49 -13.71 1.92
N VAL A 330 -6.54 -14.76 1.12
CA VAL A 330 -5.62 -14.98 0.00
C VAL A 330 -6.36 -14.83 -1.32
N PRO A 331 -5.84 -14.03 -2.27
CA PRO A 331 -6.44 -13.94 -3.61
C PRO A 331 -6.48 -15.33 -4.25
N ASN A 332 -7.62 -15.73 -4.81
CA ASN A 332 -7.77 -16.96 -5.56
C ASN A 332 -8.36 -16.66 -6.94
N TYR A 333 -8.07 -17.51 -7.92
CA TYR A 333 -8.32 -17.25 -9.34
C TYR A 333 -9.07 -18.39 -10.05
N ASN A 334 -9.60 -19.37 -9.30
CA ASN A 334 -10.12 -20.63 -9.84
C ASN A 334 -9.05 -21.37 -10.67
N ASP A 335 -7.85 -21.42 -10.14
CA ASP A 335 -6.64 -21.98 -10.76
C ASP A 335 -6.13 -23.19 -9.95
N PRO A 336 -5.49 -24.20 -10.58
CA PRO A 336 -4.92 -25.34 -9.83
C PRO A 336 -3.96 -24.93 -8.71
N ASN A 337 -3.25 -23.81 -8.85
CA ASN A 337 -2.33 -23.30 -7.82
C ASN A 337 -3.02 -22.61 -6.64
N ASP A 338 -4.33 -22.34 -6.66
CA ASP A 338 -5.05 -21.77 -5.52
C ASP A 338 -4.84 -22.61 -4.23
N ALA A 339 -5.06 -23.91 -4.32
CA ALA A 339 -4.89 -24.81 -3.17
C ALA A 339 -3.41 -24.92 -2.73
N VAL A 340 -2.47 -24.87 -3.67
CA VAL A 340 -1.03 -24.92 -3.40
C VAL A 340 -0.60 -23.65 -2.65
N ALA A 341 -0.94 -22.48 -3.15
CA ALA A 341 -0.61 -21.19 -2.55
C ALA A 341 -1.23 -21.04 -1.15
N ASN A 342 -2.54 -21.37 -1.01
CA ASN A 342 -3.22 -21.35 0.26
C ASN A 342 -2.56 -22.29 1.29
N GLY A 343 -2.12 -23.50 0.85
CA GLY A 343 -1.42 -24.45 1.70
C GLY A 343 -0.05 -23.93 2.17
N ILE A 344 0.72 -23.30 1.27
CA ILE A 344 2.01 -22.71 1.61
C ILE A 344 1.82 -21.58 2.63
N ILE A 345 0.90 -20.65 2.37
CA ILE A 345 0.61 -19.52 3.28
C ILE A 345 0.09 -20.02 4.63
N GLN A 346 -0.72 -21.09 4.65
CA GLN A 346 -1.21 -21.69 5.90
C GLN A 346 -0.05 -22.19 6.79
N THR A 347 1.08 -22.63 6.22
CA THR A 347 2.25 -23.06 7.02
C THR A 347 2.89 -21.91 7.78
N LEU A 348 2.82 -20.71 7.26
CA LEU A 348 3.35 -19.50 7.90
C LEU A 348 2.45 -19.01 9.04
N TYR A 349 1.13 -19.20 8.92
CA TYR A 349 0.14 -18.75 9.89
C TYR A 349 -0.64 -19.91 10.52
N PRO A 350 0.01 -20.81 11.30
CA PRO A 350 -0.62 -22.03 11.81
C PRO A 350 -1.79 -21.78 12.78
N THR A 351 -1.85 -20.60 13.39
CA THR A 351 -2.92 -20.18 14.32
C THR A 351 -4.06 -19.45 13.65
N ARG A 352 -3.93 -19.09 12.38
CA ARG A 352 -4.96 -18.44 11.56
C ARG A 352 -5.50 -19.40 10.53
N THR A 353 -6.73 -19.18 10.07
CA THR A 353 -7.31 -19.94 8.96
C THR A 353 -7.10 -19.19 7.66
N VAL A 354 -6.46 -19.78 6.68
CA VAL A 354 -6.38 -19.25 5.32
C VAL A 354 -7.74 -19.40 4.64
N VAL A 355 -8.22 -18.32 4.04
CA VAL A 355 -9.48 -18.25 3.27
C VAL A 355 -9.17 -17.72 1.88
N GLY A 356 -9.40 -18.55 0.87
CA GLY A 356 -9.30 -18.13 -0.52
C GLY A 356 -10.46 -17.20 -0.90
N ILE A 357 -10.16 -16.07 -1.49
CA ILE A 357 -11.12 -15.06 -1.96
C ILE A 357 -11.03 -14.98 -3.48
N ASP A 358 -12.10 -15.30 -4.18
CA ASP A 358 -12.16 -15.14 -5.64
C ASP A 358 -12.06 -13.66 -6.01
N VAL A 359 -10.93 -13.29 -6.63
CA VAL A 359 -10.64 -11.91 -7.03
C VAL A 359 -10.61 -11.71 -8.54
N ARG A 360 -11.02 -12.71 -9.34
CA ARG A 360 -10.85 -12.68 -10.80
C ARG A 360 -11.40 -11.43 -11.48
N ASN A 361 -12.58 -10.95 -11.04
CA ASN A 361 -13.16 -9.72 -11.59
C ASN A 361 -12.51 -8.45 -11.02
N LEU A 362 -12.04 -8.47 -9.77
CA LEU A 362 -11.28 -7.38 -9.18
C LEU A 362 -9.92 -7.24 -9.87
N TYR A 363 -9.25 -8.36 -10.14
CA TYR A 363 -7.93 -8.40 -10.75
C TYR A 363 -7.88 -7.84 -12.19
N GLU A 364 -9.02 -7.77 -12.87
CA GLU A 364 -9.16 -7.04 -14.14
C GLU A 364 -8.78 -5.54 -14.00
N ASN A 365 -8.90 -4.97 -12.79
CA ASN A 365 -8.48 -3.61 -12.47
C ASN A 365 -7.06 -3.54 -11.84
N GLY A 366 -6.30 -4.64 -11.88
CA GLY A 366 -4.90 -4.68 -11.46
C GLY A 366 -4.65 -4.95 -9.98
N GLY A 367 -5.67 -4.94 -9.10
CA GLY A 367 -5.49 -5.13 -7.65
C GLY A 367 -6.16 -6.40 -7.12
N MET A 368 -5.85 -6.72 -5.85
CA MET A 368 -6.28 -7.95 -5.19
C MET A 368 -6.76 -7.67 -3.75
N VAL A 369 -6.68 -8.67 -2.87
CA VAL A 369 -7.25 -8.60 -1.51
C VAL A 369 -6.60 -7.52 -0.65
N HIS A 370 -5.27 -7.45 -0.60
CA HIS A 370 -4.55 -6.46 0.20
C HIS A 370 -4.88 -5.03 -0.23
N CYS A 371 -4.96 -4.79 -1.53
CA CYS A 371 -5.25 -3.48 -2.10
C CYS A 371 -6.62 -2.90 -1.67
N VAL A 372 -7.59 -3.76 -1.33
CA VAL A 372 -8.96 -3.36 -0.95
C VAL A 372 -9.26 -3.55 0.53
N THR A 373 -8.22 -3.73 1.35
CA THR A 373 -8.32 -3.89 2.81
C THR A 373 -7.37 -2.95 3.52
N GLN A 374 -7.79 -2.41 4.69
CA GLN A 374 -6.93 -1.60 5.55
C GLN A 374 -7.18 -1.95 7.01
N GLN A 375 -6.15 -2.35 7.74
CA GLN A 375 -6.25 -2.70 9.15
C GLN A 375 -6.44 -1.48 10.06
N GLN A 376 -7.26 -1.66 11.10
CA GLN A 376 -7.30 -0.78 12.26
C GLN A 376 -6.78 -1.57 13.45
N PRO A 377 -5.58 -1.27 13.96
CA PRO A 377 -5.03 -1.91 15.16
C PRO A 377 -5.83 -1.60 16.43
N LEU A 378 -5.65 -2.43 17.47
CA LEU A 378 -6.16 -2.18 18.83
C LEU A 378 -5.41 -1.05 19.54
#